data_0694cf89283eb4c1b96188fdd0e22cdc
#
_entry.id   0694cf89283eb4c1b96188fdd0e22cdc
#
_cell.length_a   1.000
_cell.length_b   1.000
_cell.length_c   1.000
_cell.angle_alpha   90.00
_cell.angle_beta   90.00
_cell.angle_gamma   90.00
#
_symmetry.space_group_name_H-M   'P 1'
#
loop_
_entity.id
_entity.type
_entity.pdbx_description
1 polymer ?
#
loop_
_entity_poly.entity_id
_entity_poly.type
_entity_poly.pdbx_seq_one_letter_code
_entity_poly.pdbx_strand_id
1 'polypeptide(L)'
;MAAGYSKRSLAQKLGLKPGMHCWWHNMPQSVSDEITAGVDDLVLLPTLETGVSTAHIFVTGQSELSDLLGKLRMKLDADGMIWVSWPKKASKVPSEVTEDKVREICLPMGLVDIKVCAVDAVWSGLKLVIRKELRAAHRQLQQAAREIAES
;
A
#
# COMPACT_ATOMS: atom_id res chain seq x y z
N MET A 1 -20.12 -0.46 -23.27
CA MET A 1 -19.43 -0.33 -22.98
C MET A 1 -18.88 0.40 -22.50
N ALA A 2 -19.23 0.40 -21.97
CA ALA A 2 -18.48 1.21 -21.51
C ALA A 2 -17.31 1.32 -22.12
N ALA A 3 -17.59 1.16 -23.03
CA ALA A 3 -16.68 1.19 -23.86
C ALA A 3 -15.62 2.09 -23.63
N GLY A 4 -14.97 2.37 -23.95
CA GLY A 4 -14.02 3.34 -24.03
C GLY A 4 -13.38 3.76 -22.77
N TYR A 5 -13.97 3.51 -21.72
CA TYR A 5 -13.37 4.01 -20.55
C TYR A 5 -12.86 2.89 -19.71
N SER A 6 -12.15 3.25 -18.72
CA SER A 6 -11.58 2.31 -17.81
C SER A 6 -10.98 1.09 -18.50
N LYS A 7 -10.11 1.32 -19.40
CA LYS A 7 -9.40 0.26 -20.09
C LYS A 7 -8.51 -0.53 -19.17
N ARG A 8 -8.22 0.00 -18.00
CA ARG A 8 -7.28 -0.61 -17.07
C ARG A 8 -8.05 -1.26 -15.92
N SER A 9 -7.66 -2.49 -15.57
CA SER A 9 -8.19 -3.17 -14.41
C SER A 9 -7.72 -2.47 -13.13
N LEU A 10 -8.39 -2.75 -12.01
CA LEU A 10 -7.96 -2.22 -10.72
C LEU A 10 -6.52 -2.66 -10.42
N ALA A 11 -6.19 -3.92 -10.68
CA ALA A 11 -4.83 -4.42 -10.48
C ALA A 11 -3.81 -3.61 -11.26
N GLN A 12 -4.11 -3.25 -12.50
CA GLN A 12 -3.23 -2.41 -13.31
C GLN A 12 -3.10 -1.00 -12.75
N LYS A 13 -4.20 -0.42 -12.31
CA LYS A 13 -4.18 0.92 -11.70
C LYS A 13 -3.32 0.94 -10.44
N LEU A 14 -3.35 -0.15 -9.68
CA LEU A 14 -2.55 -0.28 -8.46
C LEU A 14 -1.11 -0.69 -8.72
N GLY A 15 -0.76 -0.99 -9.97
CA GLY A 15 0.60 -1.37 -10.33
C GLY A 15 0.98 -2.78 -9.90
N LEU A 16 0.02 -3.67 -9.75
CA LEU A 16 0.27 -5.04 -9.30
C LEU A 16 0.71 -5.91 -10.47
N LYS A 17 1.70 -6.77 -10.21
CA LYS A 17 2.26 -7.68 -11.21
C LYS A 17 2.39 -9.07 -10.61
N PRO A 18 2.36 -10.13 -11.44
CA PRO A 18 2.54 -11.49 -10.95
C PRO A 18 3.83 -11.63 -10.14
N GLY A 19 3.76 -12.42 -9.09
CA GLY A 19 4.92 -12.68 -8.24
C GLY A 19 5.14 -11.69 -7.12
N MET A 20 4.42 -10.58 -7.09
CA MET A 20 4.55 -9.62 -6.02
C MET A 20 4.09 -10.21 -4.69
N HIS A 21 4.87 -9.94 -3.63
CA HIS A 21 4.52 -10.33 -2.28
C HIS A 21 3.67 -9.23 -1.67
N CYS A 22 2.39 -9.53 -1.44
CA CYS A 22 1.38 -8.57 -1.03
C CYS A 22 0.93 -8.81 0.39
N TRP A 23 0.79 -7.74 1.15
CA TRP A 23 0.17 -7.78 2.46
C TRP A 23 -1.01 -6.81 2.47
N TRP A 24 -2.21 -7.31 2.78
CA TRP A 24 -3.44 -6.54 2.76
C TRP A 24 -4.02 -6.44 4.17
N HIS A 25 -4.44 -5.24 4.56
CA HIS A 25 -5.03 -4.96 5.86
C HIS A 25 -6.44 -4.42 5.67
N ASN A 26 -7.42 -5.13 6.22
CA ASN A 26 -8.85 -4.74 6.17
C ASN A 26 -9.38 -4.52 4.76
N MET A 27 -8.82 -5.19 3.78
CA MET A 27 -9.29 -5.06 2.40
C MET A 27 -10.69 -5.65 2.26
N PRO A 28 -11.66 -4.87 1.75
CA PRO A 28 -12.99 -5.41 1.47
C PRO A 28 -12.92 -6.56 0.46
N GLN A 29 -13.76 -7.57 0.67
CA GLN A 29 -13.76 -8.73 -0.20
C GLN A 29 -14.01 -8.36 -1.66
N SER A 30 -14.89 -7.38 -1.92
CA SER A 30 -15.17 -6.91 -3.27
C SER A 30 -13.92 -6.36 -3.96
N VAL A 31 -13.06 -5.68 -3.20
CA VAL A 31 -11.80 -5.14 -3.74
C VAL A 31 -10.82 -6.27 -4.02
N SER A 32 -10.69 -7.21 -3.09
CA SER A 32 -9.85 -8.39 -3.27
C SER A 32 -10.26 -9.18 -4.52
N ASP A 33 -11.56 -9.39 -4.70
CA ASP A 33 -12.08 -10.12 -5.87
C ASP A 33 -11.75 -9.38 -7.17
N GLU A 34 -11.90 -8.06 -7.17
CA GLU A 34 -11.61 -7.26 -8.36
C GLU A 34 -10.12 -7.27 -8.69
N ILE A 35 -9.26 -7.20 -7.68
CA ILE A 35 -7.81 -7.28 -7.88
C ILE A 35 -7.41 -8.63 -8.46
N THR A 36 -7.88 -9.71 -7.85
CA THR A 36 -7.49 -11.06 -8.29
C THR A 36 -8.06 -11.43 -9.65
N ALA A 37 -9.14 -10.79 -10.06
CA ALA A 37 -9.66 -10.95 -11.41
C ALA A 37 -8.76 -10.31 -12.48
N GLY A 38 -7.91 -9.39 -12.09
CA GLY A 38 -7.07 -8.62 -13.02
C GLY A 38 -5.59 -8.97 -13.02
N VAL A 39 -5.13 -9.83 -12.12
CA VAL A 39 -3.74 -10.23 -12.06
C VAL A 39 -3.61 -11.62 -11.45
N ASP A 40 -2.73 -12.45 -12.04
CA ASP A 40 -2.47 -13.80 -11.55
C ASP A 40 -1.22 -13.82 -10.67
N ASP A 41 -1.09 -14.90 -9.90
CA ASP A 41 0.15 -15.25 -9.20
C ASP A 41 0.66 -14.22 -8.19
N LEU A 42 -0.25 -13.51 -7.54
CA LEU A 42 0.14 -12.71 -6.39
C LEU A 42 0.41 -13.63 -5.20
N VAL A 43 1.47 -13.34 -4.47
CA VAL A 43 1.80 -14.08 -3.24
C VAL A 43 1.20 -13.29 -2.08
N LEU A 44 0.11 -13.78 -1.53
CA LEU A 44 -0.56 -13.09 -0.41
C LEU A 44 0.05 -13.55 0.91
N LEU A 45 0.63 -12.62 1.64
CA LEU A 45 1.28 -12.90 2.92
C LEU A 45 0.23 -12.87 4.04
N PRO A 46 0.14 -13.92 4.86
CA PRO A 46 -0.83 -13.93 5.97
C PRO A 46 -0.43 -12.98 7.09
N THR A 47 0.86 -12.70 7.21
CA THR A 47 1.39 -11.76 8.22
C THR A 47 2.37 -10.82 7.55
N LEU A 48 2.59 -9.67 8.18
CA LEU A 48 3.54 -8.69 7.66
C LEU A 48 4.98 -9.16 7.91
N GLU A 49 5.70 -9.38 6.82
CA GLU A 49 7.07 -9.87 6.84
C GLU A 49 8.01 -8.89 6.15
N THR A 50 9.29 -8.93 6.53
CA THR A 50 10.32 -8.15 5.84
C THR A 50 10.43 -8.61 4.39
N GLY A 51 10.50 -7.65 3.48
CA GLY A 51 10.57 -7.94 2.04
C GLY A 51 9.23 -7.90 1.33
N VAL A 52 8.19 -7.36 1.98
CA VAL A 52 6.91 -7.18 1.32
C VAL A 52 7.07 -6.21 0.14
N SER A 53 6.57 -6.60 -1.03
CA SER A 53 6.68 -5.77 -2.24
C SER A 53 5.64 -4.67 -2.28
N THR A 54 4.42 -5.01 -1.86
CA THR A 54 3.32 -4.06 -1.88
C THR A 54 2.41 -4.34 -0.70
N ALA A 55 2.01 -3.28 -0.04
CA ALA A 55 1.03 -3.34 1.04
C ALA A 55 -0.17 -2.49 0.66
N HIS A 56 -1.35 -2.89 1.06
CA HIS A 56 -2.56 -2.10 0.86
C HIS A 56 -3.34 -2.11 2.16
N ILE A 57 -3.48 -0.95 2.78
CA ILE A 57 -4.15 -0.82 4.07
C ILE A 57 -5.40 0.03 3.91
N PHE A 58 -6.51 -0.43 4.50
CA PHE A 58 -7.80 0.26 4.49
C PHE A 58 -8.04 0.75 5.90
N VAL A 59 -8.00 2.06 6.08
CA VAL A 59 -7.98 2.68 7.42
C VAL A 59 -8.97 3.83 7.53
N THR A 60 -9.49 4.02 8.74
CA THR A 60 -10.35 5.15 9.07
C THR A 60 -9.83 5.92 10.28
N GLY A 61 -8.90 5.35 11.03
CA GLY A 61 -8.34 5.94 12.24
C GLY A 61 -6.93 6.46 12.05
N GLN A 62 -6.64 7.61 12.64
CA GLN A 62 -5.32 8.23 12.53
C GLN A 62 -4.24 7.40 13.23
N SER A 63 -4.53 6.88 14.43
CA SER A 63 -3.57 6.07 15.17
C SER A 63 -3.25 4.78 14.46
N GLU A 64 -4.28 4.14 13.91
CA GLU A 64 -4.12 2.91 13.11
C GLU A 64 -3.20 3.18 11.93
N LEU A 65 -3.44 4.26 11.20
CA LEU A 65 -2.62 4.65 10.05
C LEU A 65 -1.16 4.84 10.45
N SER A 66 -0.92 5.60 11.52
CA SER A 66 0.43 5.88 11.99
C SER A 66 1.17 4.61 12.40
N ASP A 67 0.51 3.73 13.15
CA ASP A 67 1.12 2.47 13.61
C ASP A 67 1.46 1.56 12.44
N LEU A 68 0.54 1.42 11.49
CA LEU A 68 0.77 0.57 10.32
C LEU A 68 1.87 1.11 9.44
N LEU A 69 1.89 2.41 9.18
CA LEU A 69 2.95 3.00 8.35
C LEU A 69 4.32 2.87 9.01
N GLY A 70 4.39 2.99 10.33
CA GLY A 70 5.65 2.77 11.05
C GLY A 70 6.19 1.37 10.87
N LYS A 71 5.34 0.36 10.97
CA LYS A 71 5.73 -1.03 10.77
C LYS A 71 6.11 -1.30 9.32
N LEU A 72 5.31 -0.80 8.39
CA LEU A 72 5.54 -1.00 6.96
C LEU A 72 6.83 -0.34 6.50
N ARG A 73 7.16 0.83 7.06
CA ARG A 73 8.39 1.54 6.70
C ARG A 73 9.62 0.67 6.92
N MET A 74 9.59 -0.19 7.93
CA MET A 74 10.71 -1.07 8.25
C MET A 74 10.73 -2.34 7.41
N LYS A 75 9.56 -2.85 7.04
CA LYS A 75 9.43 -4.17 6.39
C LYS A 75 9.28 -4.12 4.87
N LEU A 76 8.91 -2.97 4.33
CA LEU A 76 8.72 -2.80 2.90
C LEU A 76 10.05 -2.91 2.16
N ASP A 77 10.07 -3.60 1.02
CA ASP A 77 11.22 -3.56 0.14
C ASP A 77 11.53 -2.12 -0.24
N ALA A 78 12.81 -1.82 -0.45
CA ALA A 78 13.23 -0.45 -0.79
C ALA A 78 12.52 0.09 -2.04
N ASP A 79 12.21 -0.79 -2.99
CA ASP A 79 11.49 -0.43 -4.20
C ASP A 79 10.00 -0.76 -4.14
N GLY A 80 9.51 -1.11 -2.96
CA GLY A 80 8.11 -1.46 -2.76
C GLY A 80 7.19 -0.26 -2.71
N MET A 81 5.91 -0.54 -2.59
CA MET A 81 4.89 0.50 -2.51
C MET A 81 3.86 0.18 -1.43
N ILE A 82 3.26 1.24 -0.90
CA ILE A 82 2.17 1.14 0.05
C ILE A 82 0.99 1.89 -0.54
N TRP A 83 -0.17 1.23 -0.63
CA TRP A 83 -1.41 1.91 -0.93
C TRP A 83 -2.16 2.13 0.38
N VAL A 84 -2.46 3.39 0.68
CA VAL A 84 -3.30 3.75 1.82
C VAL A 84 -4.67 4.10 1.26
N SER A 85 -5.71 3.39 1.69
CA SER A 85 -7.07 3.67 1.26
C SER A 85 -7.92 4.15 2.43
N TRP A 86 -8.73 5.16 2.19
CA TRP A 86 -9.66 5.74 3.17
C TRP A 86 -10.99 6.03 2.48
N PRO A 87 -12.08 6.11 3.26
CA PRO A 87 -13.39 6.40 2.66
C PRO A 87 -13.45 7.83 2.12
N LYS A 88 -13.98 7.99 0.93
CA LYS A 88 -14.24 9.32 0.36
C LYS A 88 -15.28 10.04 1.20
N LYS A 89 -15.19 11.36 1.27
CA LYS A 89 -16.20 12.16 1.98
C LYS A 89 -17.60 11.87 1.46
N ALA A 90 -17.74 11.73 0.15
CA ALA A 90 -19.03 11.46 -0.48
C ALA A 90 -19.67 10.14 -0.03
N SER A 91 -18.88 9.19 0.47
CA SER A 91 -19.41 7.92 0.98
C SER A 91 -20.13 8.07 2.31
N LYS A 92 -19.86 9.18 3.01
CA LYS A 92 -20.39 9.47 4.35
C LYS A 92 -19.96 8.48 5.42
N VAL A 93 -18.99 7.62 5.15
CA VAL A 93 -18.40 6.75 6.16
C VAL A 93 -17.49 7.60 7.04
N PRO A 94 -17.65 7.56 8.38
CA PRO A 94 -16.82 8.35 9.27
C PRO A 94 -15.34 7.97 9.14
N SER A 95 -14.47 8.97 9.05
CA SER A 95 -13.04 8.74 8.92
C SER A 95 -12.24 9.94 9.42
N GLU A 96 -11.16 9.66 10.13
CA GLU A 96 -10.17 10.67 10.52
C GLU A 96 -9.09 10.81 9.43
N VAL A 97 -9.09 9.91 8.44
CA VAL A 97 -8.05 9.86 7.42
C VAL A 97 -8.50 10.61 6.17
N THR A 98 -7.62 11.49 5.69
CA THR A 98 -7.78 12.24 4.46
C THR A 98 -6.45 12.17 3.72
N GLU A 99 -6.42 12.62 2.46
CA GLU A 99 -5.18 12.70 1.70
C GLU A 99 -4.12 13.52 2.44
N ASP A 100 -4.52 14.68 2.98
CA ASP A 100 -3.59 15.55 3.72
C ASP A 100 -3.09 14.87 5.01
N LYS A 101 -3.96 14.14 5.70
CA LYS A 101 -3.56 13.43 6.91
C LYS A 101 -2.54 12.34 6.60
N VAL A 102 -2.71 11.63 5.48
CA VAL A 102 -1.73 10.63 5.06
C VAL A 102 -0.36 11.26 4.83
N ARG A 103 -0.33 12.40 4.12
CA ARG A 103 0.93 13.12 3.88
C ARG A 103 1.57 13.59 5.18
N GLU A 104 0.77 14.15 6.07
CA GLU A 104 1.26 14.64 7.36
C GLU A 104 1.96 13.56 8.15
N ILE A 105 1.44 12.33 8.11
CA ILE A 105 2.01 11.20 8.86
C ILE A 105 3.17 10.56 8.11
N CYS A 106 3.07 10.39 6.79
CA CYS A 106 4.07 9.62 6.04
C CYS A 106 5.36 10.39 5.76
N LEU A 107 5.28 11.68 5.51
CA LEU A 107 6.46 12.46 5.12
C LEU A 107 7.58 12.42 6.17
N PRO A 108 7.30 12.60 7.48
CA PRO A 108 8.37 12.51 8.48
C PRO A 108 9.00 11.13 8.58
N MET A 109 8.34 10.08 8.09
CA MET A 109 8.86 8.72 8.11
C MET A 109 9.79 8.40 6.94
N GLY A 110 9.99 9.34 6.02
CA GLY A 110 10.79 9.09 4.83
C GLY A 110 10.02 8.45 3.70
N LEU A 111 8.69 8.48 3.78
CA LEU A 111 7.81 8.07 2.70
C LEU A 111 7.36 9.29 1.91
N VAL A 112 7.02 9.08 0.65
CA VAL A 112 6.51 10.16 -0.20
C VAL A 112 5.35 9.63 -1.03
N ASP A 113 4.33 10.48 -1.22
CA ASP A 113 3.18 10.13 -2.02
C ASP A 113 3.47 10.37 -3.51
N ILE A 114 2.96 9.48 -4.34
CA ILE A 114 3.23 9.51 -5.79
C ILE A 114 1.97 9.78 -6.59
N LYS A 115 0.87 9.08 -6.30
CA LYS A 115 -0.34 9.26 -7.08
C LYS A 115 -1.58 8.82 -6.31
N VAL A 116 -2.71 9.36 -6.72
CA VAL A 116 -4.03 9.02 -6.17
C VAL A 116 -4.74 8.08 -7.14
N CYS A 117 -5.53 7.16 -6.60
CA CYS A 117 -6.36 6.25 -7.37
C CYS A 117 -7.70 6.08 -6.69
N ALA A 118 -8.77 6.14 -7.47
CA ALA A 118 -10.08 5.75 -6.96
C ALA A 118 -10.12 4.22 -6.96
N VAL A 119 -10.24 3.63 -5.77
CA VAL A 119 -10.25 2.17 -5.64
C VAL A 119 -11.63 1.63 -6.01
N ASP A 120 -12.67 2.22 -5.43
CA ASP A 120 -14.06 1.90 -5.80
C ASP A 120 -14.96 3.10 -5.45
N ALA A 121 -16.26 2.86 -5.36
CA ALA A 121 -17.24 3.94 -5.08
C ALA A 121 -17.04 4.55 -3.68
N VAL A 122 -16.50 3.78 -2.74
CA VAL A 122 -16.31 4.22 -1.35
C VAL A 122 -14.88 4.67 -1.09
N TRP A 123 -13.88 3.93 -1.56
CA TRP A 123 -12.50 4.08 -1.16
C TRP A 123 -11.64 4.83 -2.16
N SER A 124 -10.86 5.77 -1.64
CA SER A 124 -9.80 6.46 -2.36
C SER A 124 -8.47 5.88 -1.92
N GLY A 125 -7.46 5.87 -2.80
CA GLY A 125 -6.14 5.36 -2.46
C GLY A 125 -5.04 6.35 -2.78
N LEU A 126 -4.00 6.36 -1.96
CA LEU A 126 -2.79 7.16 -2.18
C LEU A 126 -1.59 6.23 -2.14
N LYS A 127 -0.79 6.26 -3.20
CA LYS A 127 0.40 5.42 -3.31
C LYS A 127 1.59 6.09 -2.64
N LEU A 128 2.24 5.37 -1.73
CA LEU A 128 3.44 5.83 -1.04
C LEU A 128 4.62 4.94 -1.39
N VAL A 129 5.80 5.55 -1.47
CA VAL A 129 7.06 4.82 -1.64
C VAL A 129 8.10 5.40 -0.70
N ILE A 130 9.16 4.64 -0.43
CA ILE A 130 10.31 5.16 0.32
C ILE A 130 11.02 6.18 -0.57
N ARG A 131 11.39 7.33 0.00
CA ARG A 131 12.10 8.35 -0.75
C ARG A 131 13.32 7.75 -1.43
N LYS A 132 13.54 8.13 -2.68
CA LYS A 132 14.60 7.56 -3.51
C LYS A 132 15.97 7.61 -2.81
N GLU A 133 16.31 8.73 -2.20
CA GLU A 133 17.60 8.93 -1.55
C GLU A 133 17.78 8.08 -0.28
N LEU A 134 16.71 7.46 0.22
CA LEU A 134 16.77 6.62 1.42
C LEU A 134 16.82 5.13 1.09
N ARG A 135 16.65 4.74 -0.17
CA ARG A 135 16.49 3.34 -0.54
C ARG A 135 17.77 2.52 -0.35
N ALA A 136 18.92 3.08 -0.68
CA ALA A 136 20.18 2.36 -0.52
C ALA A 136 20.45 2.01 0.94
N ALA A 137 20.28 2.99 1.85
CA ALA A 137 20.47 2.74 3.27
C ALA A 137 19.46 1.72 3.80
N HIS A 138 18.22 1.79 3.32
CA HIS A 138 17.18 0.85 3.72
C HIS A 138 17.53 -0.59 3.31
N ARG A 139 18.05 -0.79 2.09
CA ARG A 139 18.50 -2.10 1.63
C ARG A 139 19.62 -2.63 2.52
N GLN A 140 20.57 -1.78 2.88
CA GLN A 140 21.69 -2.17 3.74
C GLN A 140 21.22 -2.60 5.11
N LEU A 141 20.28 -1.87 5.71
CA LEU A 141 19.72 -2.23 7.01
C LEU A 141 19.01 -3.57 6.95
N GLN A 142 18.23 -3.82 5.92
CA GLN A 142 17.52 -5.08 5.76
C GLN A 142 18.50 -6.25 5.53
N GLN A 143 19.53 -6.02 4.74
CA GLN A 143 20.56 -7.03 4.48
C GLN A 143 21.31 -7.39 5.78
N ALA A 144 21.68 -6.40 6.56
CA ALA A 144 22.36 -6.62 7.84
C ALA A 144 21.48 -7.41 8.81
N ALA A 145 20.19 -7.10 8.85
CA ALA A 145 19.23 -7.81 9.71
C ALA A 145 19.10 -9.27 9.28
N ARG A 146 19.09 -9.54 7.97
CA ARG A 146 19.03 -10.91 7.44
C ARG A 146 20.28 -11.70 7.82
N GLU A 147 21.45 -11.10 7.69
CA GLU A 147 22.72 -11.73 8.04
C GLU A 147 22.78 -12.11 9.52
N ILE A 148 22.30 -11.22 10.38
CA ILE A 148 22.23 -11.50 11.82
C ILE A 148 21.28 -12.66 12.09
N ALA A 149 20.13 -12.68 11.44
CA ALA A 149 19.11 -13.72 11.63
C ALA A 149 19.60 -15.09 11.15
N GLU A 150 20.50 -15.11 10.15
CA GLU A 150 21.03 -16.34 9.56
C GLU A 150 22.27 -16.87 10.30
N SER A 151 22.88 -16.07 11.15
CA SER A 151 24.11 -16.44 11.84
C SER A 151 23.88 -17.29 13.10
#